data_ed590c9974cf088ba3f9c5c753d9140c
#
_entry.id   ed590c9974cf088ba3f9c5c753d9140c
#
_cell.length_a   1.000
_cell.length_b   1.000
_cell.length_c   1.000
_cell.angle_alpha   90.00
_cell.angle_beta   90.00
_cell.angle_gamma   90.00
#
_symmetry.space_group_name_H-M   'P 1'
#
loop_
_entity.id
_entity.type
_entity.pdbx_description
1 polymer ?
#
loop_
_entity_poly.entity_id
_entity_poly.type
_entity_poly.pdbx_seq_one_letter_code
_entity_poly.pdbx_strand_id
1 'polypeptide(L)'
;MNEKPWLWLLAGPNGAGKSTNAPNLFATIGKIIGPDAIAVRLLPTAPEKAALTAGREAIRHIREALKERRSFAIETTLSGRFHFQIVQTASSEDWNIGLVYIGLRSQELAIQRVRQRRRTGGHHVPAADVRRRYERSLRNLPLFLQLADAVVVLDNSSTKHRIKMVLQARRGKVTFRARRLPTWLHGSLKTIRRSPPNRRQ
;
A
#
# COMPACT_ATOMS: atom_id res chain seq x y z
N MET A 1 -27.09 -13.03 3.93
CA MET A 1 -26.06 -12.99 2.84
C MET A 1 -24.75 -12.58 3.47
N ASN A 2 -23.73 -13.45 3.49
CA ASN A 2 -22.41 -13.06 4.01
C ASN A 2 -21.82 -11.97 3.11
N GLU A 3 -21.48 -10.82 3.69
CA GLU A 3 -20.78 -9.76 2.96
C GLU A 3 -19.45 -10.29 2.44
N LYS A 4 -19.11 -9.91 1.19
CA LYS A 4 -17.82 -10.28 0.59
C LYS A 4 -16.67 -9.71 1.43
N PRO A 5 -15.65 -10.53 1.75
CA PRO A 5 -14.52 -10.04 2.53
C PRO A 5 -13.70 -9.01 1.75
N TRP A 6 -12.98 -8.17 2.47
CA TRP A 6 -12.13 -7.15 1.90
C TRP A 6 -10.65 -7.48 2.08
N LEU A 7 -9.91 -7.43 0.98
CA LEU A 7 -8.44 -7.33 1.00
C LEU A 7 -8.06 -5.87 0.75
N TRP A 8 -7.54 -5.22 1.78
CA TRP A 8 -7.04 -3.86 1.67
C TRP A 8 -5.53 -3.82 1.48
N LEU A 9 -5.05 -2.91 0.65
CA LEU A 9 -3.64 -2.60 0.47
C LEU A 9 -3.36 -1.21 1.03
N LEU A 10 -2.56 -1.12 2.09
CA LEU A 10 -1.93 0.12 2.54
C LEU A 10 -0.61 0.27 1.82
N ALA A 11 -0.60 1.03 0.76
CA ALA A 11 0.45 1.04 -0.25
C ALA A 11 1.18 2.38 -0.34
N GLY A 12 2.41 2.34 -0.88
CA GLY A 12 3.22 3.53 -1.12
C GLY A 12 4.69 3.32 -0.82
N PRO A 13 5.60 4.18 -1.31
CA PRO A 13 7.03 4.01 -1.15
C PRO A 13 7.49 4.04 0.32
N ASN A 14 8.74 3.65 0.56
CA ASN A 14 9.36 3.83 1.87
C ASN A 14 9.33 5.32 2.25
N GLY A 15 9.13 5.64 3.52
CA GLY A 15 9.03 7.02 4.00
C GLY A 15 7.72 7.76 3.66
N ALA A 16 6.76 7.10 3.01
CA ALA A 16 5.46 7.70 2.68
C ALA A 16 4.56 7.95 3.91
N GLY A 17 4.88 7.36 5.07
CA GLY A 17 4.10 7.52 6.30
C GLY A 17 2.96 6.53 6.43
N LYS A 18 3.07 5.35 5.80
CA LYS A 18 2.08 4.28 5.88
C LYS A 18 1.79 3.86 7.32
N SER A 19 2.78 3.36 8.02
CA SER A 19 2.64 2.88 9.40
C SER A 19 2.20 3.99 10.38
N THR A 20 2.58 5.24 10.12
CA THR A 20 2.15 6.40 10.93
C THR A 20 0.66 6.69 10.79
N ASN A 21 0.11 6.52 9.59
CA ASN A 21 -1.29 6.83 9.29
C ASN A 21 -2.20 5.59 9.34
N ALA A 22 -1.64 4.40 9.41
CA ALA A 22 -2.37 3.14 9.41
C ALA A 22 -3.48 3.06 10.47
N PRO A 23 -3.26 3.42 11.75
CA PRO A 23 -4.30 3.35 12.76
C PRO A 23 -5.53 4.18 12.41
N ASN A 24 -5.33 5.39 11.86
CA ASN A 24 -6.43 6.28 11.50
C ASN A 24 -7.17 5.83 10.22
N LEU A 25 -6.45 5.19 9.29
CA LEU A 25 -7.01 4.77 8.01
C LEU A 25 -7.73 3.42 8.08
N PHE A 26 -7.36 2.57 9.04
CA PHE A 26 -7.81 1.18 9.12
C PHE A 26 -8.37 0.79 10.51
N ALA A 27 -8.86 1.75 11.29
CA ALA A 27 -9.41 1.51 12.62
C ALA A 27 -10.53 0.44 12.61
N THR A 28 -11.27 0.31 11.51
CA THR A 28 -12.41 -0.61 11.38
C THR A 28 -12.11 -1.89 10.60
N ILE A 29 -10.92 -2.01 9.99
CA ILE A 29 -10.62 -3.13 9.06
C ILE A 29 -9.96 -4.32 9.78
N GLY A 30 -9.51 -4.14 11.00
CA GLY A 30 -8.88 -5.21 11.77
C GLY A 30 -7.37 -5.33 11.54
N LYS A 31 -6.87 -6.54 11.33
CA LYS A 31 -5.42 -6.82 11.31
C LYS A 31 -4.73 -6.28 10.06
N ILE A 32 -3.69 -5.48 10.26
CA ILE A 32 -2.76 -5.07 9.20
C ILE A 32 -1.54 -6.01 9.24
N ILE A 33 -1.28 -6.67 8.11
CA ILE A 33 -0.13 -7.56 7.95
C ILE A 33 0.98 -6.79 7.23
N GLY A 34 2.07 -6.51 7.96
CA GLY A 34 3.25 -5.82 7.43
C GLY A 34 4.54 -6.48 7.90
N PRO A 35 5.47 -6.84 6.99
CA PRO A 35 6.73 -7.49 7.37
C PRO A 35 7.56 -6.67 8.36
N ASP A 36 7.59 -5.33 8.22
CA ASP A 36 8.35 -4.46 9.11
C ASP A 36 7.84 -4.53 10.56
N ALA A 37 6.51 -4.53 10.76
CA ALA A 37 5.91 -4.67 12.08
C ALA A 37 6.17 -6.06 12.69
N ILE A 38 6.16 -7.10 11.87
CA ILE A 38 6.49 -8.46 12.30
C ILE A 38 7.97 -8.54 12.70
N ALA A 39 8.89 -7.95 11.92
CA ALA A 39 10.32 -7.93 12.20
C ALA A 39 10.63 -7.25 13.55
N VAL A 40 9.99 -6.12 13.83
CA VAL A 40 10.11 -5.42 15.13
C VAL A 40 9.61 -6.29 16.28
N ARG A 41 8.52 -7.02 16.10
CA ARG A 41 8.00 -7.95 17.13
C ARG A 41 8.94 -9.13 17.37
N LEU A 42 9.54 -9.70 16.31
CA LEU A 42 10.44 -10.85 16.41
C LEU A 42 11.78 -10.49 17.02
N LEU A 43 12.35 -9.35 16.66
CA LEU A 43 13.65 -8.90 17.16
C LEU A 43 13.68 -7.36 17.30
N PRO A 44 13.16 -6.83 18.42
CA PRO A 44 13.02 -5.36 18.61
C PRO A 44 14.33 -4.59 18.53
N THR A 45 15.44 -5.20 18.96
CA THR A 45 16.77 -4.56 19.01
C THR A 45 17.50 -4.57 17.66
N ALA A 46 17.12 -5.47 16.73
CA ALA A 46 17.75 -5.59 15.40
C ALA A 46 16.75 -6.13 14.36
N PRO A 47 15.66 -5.40 14.06
CA PRO A 47 14.60 -5.89 13.17
C PRO A 47 15.08 -6.31 11.77
N GLU A 48 16.15 -5.69 11.28
CA GLU A 48 16.73 -6.02 9.98
C GLU A 48 17.25 -7.47 9.90
N LYS A 49 17.71 -8.03 11.02
CA LYS A 49 18.14 -9.43 11.10
C LYS A 49 16.96 -10.40 11.03
N ALA A 50 15.78 -9.97 11.42
CA ALA A 50 14.55 -10.76 11.36
C ALA A 50 13.79 -10.60 10.02
N ALA A 51 14.26 -9.78 9.09
CA ALA A 51 13.50 -9.40 7.88
C ALA A 51 13.05 -10.60 7.03
N LEU A 52 13.91 -11.61 6.83
CA LEU A 52 13.55 -12.81 6.06
C LEU A 52 12.47 -13.63 6.75
N THR A 53 12.62 -13.89 8.05
CA THR A 53 11.64 -14.62 8.87
C THR A 53 10.31 -13.87 8.92
N ALA A 54 10.36 -12.55 9.13
CA ALA A 54 9.18 -11.69 9.12
C ALA A 54 8.45 -11.71 7.78
N GLY A 55 9.18 -11.73 6.67
CA GLY A 55 8.61 -11.89 5.33
C GLY A 55 7.86 -13.21 5.16
N ARG A 56 8.45 -14.32 5.61
CA ARG A 56 7.81 -15.66 5.57
C ARG A 56 6.56 -15.70 6.46
N GLU A 57 6.64 -15.14 7.67
CA GLU A 57 5.50 -15.06 8.58
C GLU A 57 4.37 -14.19 8.04
N ALA A 58 4.69 -13.06 7.39
CA ALA A 58 3.69 -12.24 6.72
C ALA A 58 2.95 -13.02 5.62
N ILE A 59 3.68 -13.79 4.79
CA ILE A 59 3.09 -14.65 3.75
C ILE A 59 2.16 -15.70 4.37
N ARG A 60 2.56 -16.34 5.47
CA ARG A 60 1.73 -17.31 6.20
C ARG A 60 0.44 -16.67 6.68
N HIS A 61 0.51 -15.53 7.36
CA HIS A 61 -0.66 -14.80 7.86
C HIS A 61 -1.61 -14.36 6.73
N ILE A 62 -1.07 -13.95 5.57
CA ILE A 62 -1.88 -13.60 4.39
C ILE A 62 -2.65 -14.82 3.89
N ARG A 63 -1.98 -15.97 3.75
CA ARG A 63 -2.61 -17.21 3.30
C ARG A 63 -3.70 -17.71 4.27
N GLU A 64 -3.44 -17.61 5.57
CA GLU A 64 -4.42 -17.95 6.61
C GLU A 64 -5.66 -17.06 6.52
N ALA A 65 -5.48 -15.73 6.43
CA ALA A 65 -6.59 -14.79 6.32
C ALA A 65 -7.42 -15.00 5.05
N LEU A 66 -6.78 -15.33 3.91
CA LEU A 66 -7.47 -15.69 2.68
C LEU A 66 -8.30 -16.98 2.86
N LYS A 67 -7.70 -18.04 3.42
CA LYS A 67 -8.38 -19.32 3.66
C LYS A 67 -9.60 -19.16 4.57
N GLU A 68 -9.48 -18.35 5.61
CA GLU A 68 -10.56 -18.10 6.58
C GLU A 68 -11.58 -17.07 6.10
N ARG A 69 -11.38 -16.50 4.91
CA ARG A 69 -12.23 -15.45 4.32
C ARG A 69 -12.50 -14.27 5.28
N ARG A 70 -11.50 -13.91 6.09
CA ARG A 70 -11.57 -12.74 7.00
C ARG A 70 -11.00 -11.51 6.32
N SER A 71 -11.72 -10.38 6.40
CA SER A 71 -11.21 -9.09 5.93
C SER A 71 -9.91 -8.71 6.65
N PHE A 72 -8.92 -8.23 5.89
CA PHE A 72 -7.61 -7.82 6.41
C PHE A 72 -6.94 -6.77 5.52
N ALA A 73 -5.87 -6.17 6.01
CA ALA A 73 -5.04 -5.25 5.26
C ALA A 73 -3.59 -5.76 5.14
N ILE A 74 -2.93 -5.41 4.05
CA ILE A 74 -1.50 -5.67 3.82
C ILE A 74 -0.79 -4.32 3.70
N GLU A 75 0.28 -4.11 4.48
CA GLU A 75 1.20 -2.99 4.24
C GLU A 75 2.23 -3.37 3.18
N THR A 76 2.36 -2.54 2.13
CA THR A 76 3.25 -2.84 1.00
C THR A 76 3.83 -1.59 0.34
N THR A 77 5.01 -1.74 -0.27
CA THR A 77 5.56 -0.71 -1.16
C THR A 77 5.08 -0.82 -2.61
N LEU A 78 4.28 -1.82 -2.97
CA LEU A 78 3.91 -2.20 -4.34
C LEU A 78 5.10 -2.45 -5.28
N SER A 79 6.30 -2.67 -4.76
CA SER A 79 7.51 -2.81 -5.59
C SER A 79 7.78 -4.23 -6.08
N GLY A 80 7.05 -5.23 -5.57
CA GLY A 80 7.20 -6.66 -5.89
C GLY A 80 5.99 -7.25 -6.60
N ARG A 81 6.17 -8.40 -7.25
CA ARG A 81 5.10 -9.13 -7.97
C ARG A 81 4.16 -9.89 -7.03
N PHE A 82 4.63 -10.28 -5.85
CA PHE A 82 3.89 -11.11 -4.89
C PHE A 82 2.51 -10.51 -4.54
N HIS A 83 2.45 -9.22 -4.20
CA HIS A 83 1.18 -8.59 -3.85
C HIS A 83 0.21 -8.49 -5.03
N PHE A 84 0.72 -8.38 -6.25
CA PHE A 84 -0.10 -8.40 -7.45
C PHE A 84 -0.76 -9.78 -7.63
N GLN A 85 0.00 -10.86 -7.46
CA GLN A 85 -0.54 -12.23 -7.51
C GLN A 85 -1.60 -12.46 -6.45
N ILE A 86 -1.36 -12.04 -5.20
CA ILE A 86 -2.34 -12.13 -4.12
C ILE A 86 -3.65 -11.40 -4.46
N VAL A 87 -3.56 -10.18 -5.00
CA VAL A 87 -4.73 -9.41 -5.40
C VAL A 87 -5.49 -10.08 -6.54
N GLN A 88 -4.78 -10.63 -7.54
CA GLN A 88 -5.41 -11.37 -8.63
C GLN A 88 -6.17 -12.60 -8.11
N THR A 89 -5.53 -13.41 -7.25
CA THR A 89 -6.16 -14.57 -6.61
C THR A 89 -7.39 -14.16 -5.80
N ALA A 90 -7.26 -13.19 -4.91
CA ALA A 90 -8.39 -12.71 -4.11
C ALA A 90 -9.55 -12.19 -5.00
N SER A 91 -9.22 -11.44 -6.07
CA SER A 91 -10.23 -10.94 -7.02
C SER A 91 -10.95 -12.07 -7.76
N SER A 92 -10.26 -13.19 -8.10
CA SER A 92 -10.89 -14.37 -8.73
C SER A 92 -11.70 -15.20 -7.75
N GLU A 93 -11.42 -15.11 -6.45
CA GLU A 93 -12.11 -15.80 -5.36
C GLU A 93 -13.21 -14.95 -4.70
N ASP A 94 -13.74 -13.97 -5.41
CA ASP A 94 -14.87 -13.14 -4.96
C ASP A 94 -14.61 -12.29 -3.72
N TRP A 95 -13.41 -11.70 -3.64
CA TRP A 95 -13.06 -10.68 -2.65
C TRP A 95 -13.27 -9.27 -3.20
N ASN A 96 -13.61 -8.34 -2.32
CA ASN A 96 -13.50 -6.92 -2.62
C ASN A 96 -12.05 -6.46 -2.40
N ILE A 97 -11.52 -5.68 -3.32
CA ILE A 97 -10.15 -5.16 -3.26
C ILE A 97 -10.17 -3.66 -2.94
N GLY A 98 -9.51 -3.29 -1.86
CA GLY A 98 -9.32 -1.89 -1.46
C GLY A 98 -7.87 -1.45 -1.62
N LEU A 99 -7.64 -0.24 -2.09
CA LEU A 99 -6.32 0.38 -2.20
C LEU A 99 -6.31 1.74 -1.50
N VAL A 100 -5.47 1.89 -0.48
CA VAL A 100 -5.06 3.19 0.05
C VAL A 100 -3.61 3.41 -0.33
N TYR A 101 -3.35 4.33 -1.25
CA TYR A 101 -2.00 4.64 -1.70
C TYR A 101 -1.54 5.98 -1.16
N ILE A 102 -0.41 5.99 -0.44
CA ILE A 102 0.22 7.20 0.07
C ILE A 102 1.45 7.51 -0.78
N GLY A 103 1.38 8.58 -1.57
CA GLY A 103 2.47 9.01 -2.44
C GLY A 103 3.33 10.13 -1.85
N LEU A 104 4.50 10.29 -2.45
CA LEU A 104 5.47 11.36 -2.18
C LEU A 104 5.89 12.01 -3.50
N ARG A 105 6.22 13.30 -3.44
CA ARG A 105 6.63 14.08 -4.63
C ARG A 105 7.93 13.61 -5.28
N SER A 106 8.84 12.99 -4.50
CA SER A 106 10.11 12.53 -5.05
C SER A 106 10.76 11.42 -4.21
N GLN A 107 11.69 10.72 -4.83
CA GLN A 107 12.52 9.70 -4.18
C GLN A 107 13.49 10.30 -3.17
N GLU A 108 13.95 11.54 -3.36
CA GLU A 108 14.83 12.27 -2.43
C GLU A 108 14.12 12.52 -1.11
N LEU A 109 12.84 12.94 -1.17
CA LEU A 109 12.01 13.09 0.03
C LEU A 109 11.80 11.75 0.74
N ALA A 110 11.60 10.68 -0.02
CA ALA A 110 11.51 9.32 0.54
C ALA A 110 12.78 8.92 1.28
N ILE A 111 13.96 9.13 0.66
CA ILE A 111 15.27 8.85 1.25
C ILE A 111 15.50 9.72 2.50
N GLN A 112 15.22 11.02 2.43
CA GLN A 112 15.35 11.93 3.56
C GLN A 112 14.54 11.44 4.77
N ARG A 113 13.27 11.07 4.58
CA ARG A 113 12.40 10.60 5.65
C ARG A 113 12.84 9.25 6.24
N VAL A 114 13.31 8.34 5.40
CA VAL A 114 13.88 7.06 5.86
C VAL A 114 15.12 7.30 6.71
N ARG A 115 16.02 8.20 6.29
CA ARG A 115 17.20 8.58 7.08
C ARG A 115 16.82 9.23 8.42
N GLN A 116 15.84 10.12 8.42
CA GLN A 116 15.33 10.77 9.65
C GLN A 116 14.75 9.72 10.61
N ARG A 117 13.90 8.80 10.12
CA ARG A 117 13.33 7.72 10.93
C ARG A 117 14.39 6.82 11.55
N ARG A 118 15.50 6.54 10.82
CA ARG A 118 16.62 5.78 11.36
C ARG A 118 17.26 6.45 12.59
N ARG A 119 17.39 7.79 12.58
CA ARG A 119 17.93 8.53 13.71
C ARG A 119 17.09 8.42 14.99
N THR A 120 15.81 8.09 14.85
CA THR A 120 14.86 7.91 15.96
C THR A 120 14.55 6.42 16.22
N GLY A 121 15.49 5.50 15.89
CA GLY A 121 15.37 4.07 16.19
C GLY A 121 14.61 3.24 15.15
N GLY A 122 14.24 3.81 14.01
CA GLY A 122 13.53 3.08 12.97
C GLY A 122 14.43 2.23 12.08
N HIS A 123 13.84 1.25 11.40
CA HIS A 123 14.49 0.31 10.50
C HIS A 123 15.30 1.00 9.39
N HIS A 124 16.53 0.53 9.17
CA HIS A 124 17.39 1.02 8.10
C HIS A 124 17.02 0.40 6.75
N VAL A 125 16.83 1.25 5.74
CA VAL A 125 16.69 0.83 4.34
C VAL A 125 17.75 1.57 3.52
N PRO A 126 18.63 0.88 2.79
CA PRO A 126 19.63 1.51 1.92
C PRO A 126 18.98 2.48 0.91
N ALA A 127 19.63 3.61 0.64
CA ALA A 127 19.07 4.64 -0.25
C ALA A 127 18.81 4.12 -1.68
N ALA A 128 19.68 3.21 -2.18
CA ALA A 128 19.48 2.55 -3.47
C ALA A 128 18.18 1.74 -3.50
N ASP A 129 17.86 1.03 -2.41
CA ASP A 129 16.62 0.27 -2.30
C ASP A 129 15.39 1.16 -2.19
N VAL A 130 15.47 2.28 -1.46
CA VAL A 130 14.39 3.27 -1.38
C VAL A 130 14.09 3.81 -2.78
N ARG A 131 15.11 4.18 -3.55
CA ARG A 131 14.99 4.69 -4.92
C ARG A 131 14.34 3.66 -5.83
N ARG A 132 14.89 2.45 -5.88
CA ARG A 132 14.38 1.35 -6.68
C ARG A 132 12.91 1.03 -6.36
N ARG A 133 12.55 0.99 -5.05
CA ARG A 133 11.17 0.70 -4.61
C ARG A 133 10.23 1.85 -4.91
N TYR A 134 10.68 3.11 -4.84
CA TYR A 134 9.90 4.28 -5.21
C TYR A 134 9.47 4.21 -6.69
N GLU A 135 10.42 3.99 -7.58
CA GLU A 135 10.15 3.89 -9.02
C GLU A 135 9.22 2.72 -9.37
N ARG A 136 9.49 1.53 -8.77
CA ARG A 136 8.64 0.36 -8.98
C ARG A 136 7.23 0.55 -8.41
N SER A 137 7.10 1.22 -7.27
CA SER A 137 5.81 1.55 -6.67
C SER A 137 4.94 2.37 -7.60
N LEU A 138 5.49 3.44 -8.18
CA LEU A 138 4.77 4.29 -9.13
C LEU A 138 4.48 3.56 -10.46
N ARG A 139 5.41 2.74 -10.95
CA ARG A 139 5.20 1.94 -12.17
C ARG A 139 4.08 0.92 -12.01
N ASN A 140 3.98 0.31 -10.83
CA ASN A 140 2.97 -0.71 -10.56
C ASN A 140 1.60 -0.13 -10.16
N LEU A 141 1.57 1.11 -9.65
CA LEU A 141 0.34 1.74 -9.17
C LEU A 141 -0.83 1.64 -10.18
N PRO A 142 -0.66 1.89 -11.50
CA PRO A 142 -1.74 1.76 -12.47
C PRO A 142 -2.43 0.41 -12.48
N LEU A 143 -1.69 -0.68 -12.30
CA LEU A 143 -2.24 -2.04 -12.28
C LEU A 143 -3.18 -2.26 -11.10
N PHE A 144 -2.78 -1.76 -9.91
CA PHE A 144 -3.61 -1.88 -8.71
C PHE A 144 -4.82 -0.94 -8.73
N LEU A 145 -4.70 0.24 -9.34
CA LEU A 145 -5.83 1.14 -9.55
C LEU A 145 -6.93 0.51 -10.41
N GLN A 146 -6.57 -0.35 -11.36
CA GLN A 146 -7.54 -1.06 -12.21
C GLN A 146 -8.22 -2.23 -11.49
N LEU A 147 -7.52 -2.91 -10.59
CA LEU A 147 -8.03 -4.09 -9.88
C LEU A 147 -8.87 -3.73 -8.65
N ALA A 148 -8.71 -2.52 -8.11
CA ALA A 148 -9.34 -2.14 -6.86
C ALA A 148 -10.80 -1.71 -7.03
N ASP A 149 -11.69 -2.24 -6.17
CA ASP A 149 -13.09 -1.83 -6.04
C ASP A 149 -13.24 -0.49 -5.32
N ALA A 150 -12.33 -0.22 -4.39
CA ALA A 150 -12.25 1.05 -3.66
C ALA A 150 -10.82 1.58 -3.67
N VAL A 151 -10.66 2.85 -4.00
CA VAL A 151 -9.37 3.53 -4.11
C VAL A 151 -9.39 4.82 -3.33
N VAL A 152 -8.37 5.03 -2.51
CA VAL A 152 -8.04 6.32 -1.89
C VAL A 152 -6.57 6.62 -2.16
N VAL A 153 -6.29 7.74 -2.81
CA VAL A 153 -4.91 8.21 -3.04
C VAL A 153 -4.65 9.44 -2.20
N LEU A 154 -3.61 9.36 -1.41
CA LEU A 154 -3.18 10.40 -0.49
C LEU A 154 -1.81 10.95 -0.90
N ASP A 155 -1.63 12.26 -0.82
CA ASP A 155 -0.33 12.92 -0.98
C ASP A 155 0.22 13.35 0.38
N ASN A 156 1.37 12.80 0.73
CA ASN A 156 2.10 13.14 1.96
C ASN A 156 3.42 13.86 1.66
N SER A 157 3.45 14.68 0.61
CA SER A 157 4.67 15.38 0.19
C SER A 157 5.00 16.60 1.03
N SER A 158 4.02 17.17 1.74
CA SER A 158 4.21 18.35 2.55
C SER A 158 4.89 18.01 3.89
N THR A 159 5.79 18.88 4.33
CA THR A 159 6.37 18.86 5.69
C THR A 159 5.61 19.77 6.65
N LYS A 160 4.83 20.72 6.11
CA LYS A 160 4.09 21.73 6.88
C LYS A 160 2.60 21.40 7.07
N HIS A 161 2.04 20.55 6.22
CA HIS A 161 0.61 20.25 6.19
C HIS A 161 0.35 18.77 6.43
N ARG A 162 -0.85 18.46 6.93
CA ARG A 162 -1.33 17.07 7.06
C ARG A 162 -1.41 16.39 5.69
N ILE A 163 -1.38 15.08 5.69
CA ILE A 163 -1.65 14.24 4.51
C ILE A 163 -2.94 14.69 3.82
N LYS A 164 -2.92 14.78 2.48
CA LYS A 164 -4.06 15.28 1.69
C LYS A 164 -4.62 14.19 0.81
N MET A 165 -5.93 14.00 0.82
CA MET A 165 -6.60 13.17 -0.18
C MET A 165 -6.57 13.89 -1.53
N VAL A 166 -6.14 13.18 -2.58
CA VAL A 166 -6.03 13.74 -3.94
C VAL A 166 -6.91 13.03 -4.96
N LEU A 167 -7.29 11.77 -4.67
CA LEU A 167 -8.20 10.99 -5.50
C LEU A 167 -8.98 10.00 -4.62
N GLN A 168 -10.25 9.82 -4.93
CA GLN A 168 -11.07 8.70 -4.45
C GLN A 168 -11.86 8.12 -5.60
N ALA A 169 -11.95 6.81 -5.66
CA ALA A 169 -12.76 6.11 -6.64
C ALA A 169 -13.43 4.88 -6.02
N ARG A 170 -14.57 4.48 -6.53
CA ARG A 170 -15.29 3.28 -6.13
C ARG A 170 -15.88 2.60 -7.37
N ARG A 171 -15.61 1.30 -7.53
CA ARG A 171 -16.06 0.49 -8.69
C ARG A 171 -15.77 1.18 -10.03
N GLY A 172 -14.56 1.67 -10.21
CA GLY A 172 -14.11 2.37 -11.42
C GLY A 172 -14.61 3.81 -11.60
N LYS A 173 -15.51 4.31 -10.73
CA LYS A 173 -16.03 5.67 -10.79
C LYS A 173 -15.26 6.57 -9.83
N VAL A 174 -14.72 7.70 -10.32
CA VAL A 174 -14.07 8.71 -9.49
C VAL A 174 -15.15 9.45 -8.70
N THR A 175 -15.07 9.39 -7.36
CA THR A 175 -16.00 10.06 -6.42
C THR A 175 -15.42 11.36 -5.86
N PHE A 176 -14.09 11.48 -5.84
CA PHE A 176 -13.40 12.71 -5.48
C PHE A 176 -12.11 12.86 -6.28
N ARG A 177 -11.82 14.08 -6.73
CA ARG A 177 -10.56 14.45 -7.36
C ARG A 177 -10.17 15.87 -6.93
N ALA A 178 -8.98 16.02 -6.39
CA ALA A 178 -8.44 17.33 -6.02
C ALA A 178 -8.26 18.22 -7.26
N ARG A 179 -8.50 19.54 -7.10
CA ARG A 179 -8.37 20.52 -8.18
C ARG A 179 -6.97 20.50 -8.82
N ARG A 180 -5.92 20.31 -8.01
CA ARG A 180 -4.53 20.15 -8.46
C ARG A 180 -4.03 18.78 -8.01
N LEU A 181 -3.73 17.93 -8.95
CA LEU A 181 -3.12 16.63 -8.69
C LEU A 181 -1.60 16.76 -8.60
N PRO A 182 -0.95 16.01 -7.70
CA PRO A 182 0.50 15.96 -7.64
C PRO A 182 1.09 15.34 -8.91
N THR A 183 2.24 15.86 -9.36
CA THR A 183 2.89 15.43 -10.61
C THR A 183 3.22 13.94 -10.64
N TRP A 184 3.59 13.36 -9.49
CA TRP A 184 3.90 11.93 -9.38
C TRP A 184 2.71 11.01 -9.72
N LEU A 185 1.47 11.52 -9.61
CA LEU A 185 0.26 10.73 -9.89
C LEU A 185 -0.16 10.79 -11.37
N HIS A 186 0.28 11.80 -12.15
CA HIS A 186 -0.20 12.02 -13.51
C HIS A 186 -0.02 10.83 -14.45
N GLY A 187 1.15 10.14 -14.36
CA GLY A 187 1.43 8.95 -15.16
C GLY A 187 0.48 7.79 -14.90
N SER A 188 0.09 7.61 -13.63
CA SER A 188 -0.77 6.51 -13.21
C SER A 188 -2.24 6.70 -13.59
N LEU A 189 -2.71 7.94 -13.76
CA LEU A 189 -4.11 8.24 -14.07
C LEU A 189 -4.50 8.01 -15.53
N LYS A 190 -3.56 7.96 -16.45
CA LYS A 190 -3.83 7.66 -17.87
C LYS A 190 -4.51 6.29 -18.05
N THR A 191 -4.35 5.40 -17.08
CA THR A 191 -4.85 4.03 -17.09
C THR A 191 -6.28 3.90 -16.52
N ILE A 192 -6.71 4.79 -15.61
CA ILE A 192 -8.06 4.74 -15.01
C ILE A 192 -9.16 5.05 -16.05
N ARG A 193 -8.84 5.75 -17.13
CA ARG A 193 -9.80 6.15 -18.18
C ARG A 193 -10.13 5.06 -19.20
N ARG A 194 -9.48 3.88 -19.14
CA ARG A 194 -9.69 2.81 -20.13
C ARG A 194 -10.26 1.57 -19.42
N SER A 195 -11.57 1.40 -19.57
CA SER A 195 -12.40 0.21 -19.35
C SER A 195 -12.57 -0.28 -17.91
N PRO A 196 -13.81 -0.58 -17.48
CA PRO A 196 -14.03 -1.44 -16.34
C PRO A 196 -13.43 -2.82 -16.65
N PRO A 197 -12.87 -3.54 -15.68
CA PRO A 197 -12.51 -4.92 -15.88
C PRO A 197 -13.79 -5.68 -16.29
N ASN A 198 -13.71 -6.39 -17.40
CA ASN A 198 -14.76 -7.28 -17.88
C ASN A 198 -14.90 -8.41 -16.86
N ARG A 199 -15.66 -8.21 -15.80
CA ARG A 199 -16.07 -9.27 -14.88
C ARG A 199 -17.09 -10.08 -15.65
N ARG A 200 -16.65 -11.20 -16.23
CA ARG A 200 -17.56 -12.22 -16.79
C ARG A 200 -18.61 -12.52 -15.72
N GLN A 201 -19.86 -12.41 -16.16
CA GLN A 201 -21.05 -12.86 -15.48
C GLN A 201 -20.96 -14.34 -15.12
#